data_a73459267bf1103cdb22e79bc1a07853
#
_entry.id   a73459267bf1103cdb22e79bc1a07853
#
_cell.length_a   1.000
_cell.length_b   1.000
_cell.length_c   1.000
_cell.angle_alpha   90.00
_cell.angle_beta   90.00
_cell.angle_gamma   90.00
#
_symmetry.space_group_name_H-M   'P 1'
#
loop_
_entity.id
_entity.type
_entity.pdbx_description
1 polymer ?
#
loop_
_entity_poly.entity_id
_entity_poly.type
_entity_poly.pdbx_seq_one_letter_code
_entity_poly.pdbx_strand_id
1 'polypeptide(L)'
;MIKVKKIISVLGISFALFFAGIANAEVKIGVIDVMSVLQRMPQRETVGKALDKEFEARAKSLQEEEKKANDAAARLKKDGLTLSSSEKTKLNKIISDFENKAKAFSNDYRKRETEEASKLLTEIQEVVKKIVEEEKYDLILKAEATLSASNAVDITDKVLEKVKK
;
A
#
# COMPACT_ATOMS: atom_id res chain seq x y z
N MET A 1 -86.33 -3.36 7.71
CA MET A 1 -85.20 -3.21 8.61
C MET A 1 -84.05 -4.02 8.00
N ILE A 2 -83.19 -3.37 7.24
CA ILE A 2 -82.18 -4.01 6.43
C ILE A 2 -80.88 -4.02 7.26
N LYS A 3 -80.21 -5.17 7.25
CA LYS A 3 -79.06 -5.56 8.08
C LYS A 3 -77.81 -4.70 7.83
N VAL A 4 -77.51 -3.74 8.70
CA VAL A 4 -76.33 -2.88 8.66
C VAL A 4 -75.08 -3.53 9.33
N LYS A 5 -75.14 -4.77 9.80
CA LYS A 5 -74.08 -5.43 10.59
C LYS A 5 -72.99 -6.13 9.80
N LYS A 6 -73.00 -6.14 8.47
CA LYS A 6 -71.98 -6.86 7.67
C LYS A 6 -70.99 -5.99 6.92
N ILE A 7 -71.07 -4.65 6.98
CA ILE A 7 -70.21 -3.74 6.19
C ILE A 7 -68.99 -3.24 7.01
N ILE A 8 -69.02 -3.35 8.36
CA ILE A 8 -67.94 -2.86 9.23
C ILE A 8 -66.76 -3.83 9.32
N SER A 9 -66.92 -5.10 8.93
CA SER A 9 -65.88 -6.12 9.06
C SER A 9 -64.85 -6.15 7.90
N VAL A 10 -65.14 -5.47 6.77
CA VAL A 10 -64.27 -5.49 5.58
C VAL A 10 -63.34 -4.28 5.52
N LEU A 11 -63.66 -3.16 6.21
CA LEU A 11 -62.85 -1.97 6.20
C LEU A 11 -61.67 -2.02 7.23
N GLY A 12 -61.70 -2.93 8.21
CA GLY A 12 -60.67 -3.05 9.25
C GLY A 12 -59.44 -3.84 8.81
N ILE A 13 -59.53 -4.66 7.78
CA ILE A 13 -58.43 -5.53 7.33
C ILE A 13 -57.54 -4.83 6.30
N SER A 14 -58.06 -3.83 5.58
CA SER A 14 -57.28 -3.10 4.55
C SER A 14 -56.31 -2.05 5.09
N PHE A 15 -56.42 -1.67 6.38
CA PHE A 15 -55.55 -0.64 6.99
C PHE A 15 -54.30 -1.21 7.70
N ALA A 16 -54.31 -2.52 7.96
CA ALA A 16 -53.21 -3.19 8.65
C ALA A 16 -52.00 -3.58 7.70
N LEU A 17 -52.17 -3.45 6.39
CA LEU A 17 -51.13 -3.84 5.40
C LEU A 17 -50.25 -2.70 4.93
N PHE A 18 -50.50 -1.46 5.36
CA PHE A 18 -49.70 -0.28 4.96
C PHE A 18 -48.55 0.09 5.90
N PHE A 19 -48.38 -0.64 7.03
CA PHE A 19 -47.28 -0.42 7.97
C PHE A 19 -46.14 -1.44 7.88
N ALA A 20 -46.18 -2.35 6.91
CA ALA A 20 -45.11 -3.32 6.68
C ALA A 20 -44.16 -2.77 5.62
N GLY A 21 -43.14 -2.01 6.02
CA GLY A 21 -42.03 -1.78 5.08
C GLY A 21 -41.35 -0.43 5.08
N ILE A 22 -41.12 0.22 6.21
CA ILE A 22 -39.93 1.04 6.31
C ILE A 22 -38.82 0.07 6.77
N ALA A 23 -38.35 -0.77 5.87
CA ALA A 23 -37.06 -1.38 6.01
C ALA A 23 -36.05 -0.20 6.04
N ASN A 24 -35.65 0.23 7.23
CA ASN A 24 -34.45 1.01 7.38
C ASN A 24 -33.34 0.14 6.81
N ALA A 25 -32.98 0.35 5.56
CA ALA A 25 -31.77 -0.24 5.00
C ALA A 25 -30.62 0.33 5.85
N GLU A 26 -30.16 -0.45 6.80
CA GLU A 26 -29.01 -0.08 7.63
C GLU A 26 -27.81 0.03 6.69
N VAL A 27 -27.26 1.23 6.54
CA VAL A 27 -26.08 1.48 5.67
C VAL A 27 -24.90 0.72 6.26
N LYS A 28 -24.39 -0.27 5.53
CA LYS A 28 -23.26 -1.08 5.96
C LYS A 28 -21.96 -0.39 5.59
N ILE A 29 -21.27 0.13 6.61
CA ILE A 29 -19.99 0.82 6.46
C ILE A 29 -18.86 -0.07 6.97
N GLY A 30 -17.74 -0.11 6.25
CA GLY A 30 -16.49 -0.70 6.70
C GLY A 30 -15.37 0.34 6.78
N VAL A 31 -14.40 0.10 7.65
CA VAL A 31 -13.17 0.90 7.78
C VAL A 31 -11.98 -0.03 7.60
N ILE A 32 -10.98 0.40 6.83
CA ILE A 32 -9.77 -0.37 6.56
C ILE A 32 -8.51 0.46 6.81
N ASP A 33 -7.56 -0.09 7.56
CA ASP A 33 -6.17 0.38 7.60
C ASP A 33 -5.36 -0.33 6.51
N VAL A 34 -5.28 0.32 5.34
CA VAL A 34 -4.56 -0.20 4.17
C VAL A 34 -3.07 -0.36 4.46
N MET A 35 -2.48 0.54 5.26
CA MET A 35 -1.05 0.47 5.60
C MET A 35 -0.75 -0.69 6.53
N SER A 36 -1.63 -0.97 7.50
CA SER A 36 -1.54 -2.14 8.37
C SER A 36 -1.61 -3.44 7.55
N VAL A 37 -2.54 -3.54 6.59
CA VAL A 37 -2.62 -4.70 5.69
C VAL A 37 -1.32 -4.85 4.90
N LEU A 38 -0.85 -3.78 4.25
CA LEU A 38 0.38 -3.77 3.44
C LEU A 38 1.61 -4.21 4.25
N GLN A 39 1.72 -3.77 5.52
CA GLN A 39 2.85 -4.13 6.38
C GLN A 39 2.82 -5.59 6.84
N ARG A 40 1.63 -6.17 7.01
CA ARG A 40 1.41 -7.50 7.59
C ARG A 40 1.21 -8.60 6.54
N MET A 41 1.05 -8.25 5.26
CA MET A 41 0.87 -9.24 4.20
C MET A 41 2.19 -9.97 3.87
N PRO A 42 2.16 -11.30 3.68
CA PRO A 42 3.38 -12.10 3.48
C PRO A 42 4.09 -11.81 2.16
N GLN A 43 3.37 -11.32 1.15
CA GLN A 43 3.92 -10.95 -0.15
C GLN A 43 4.97 -9.85 -0.04
N ARG A 44 4.91 -8.98 0.99
CA ARG A 44 5.91 -7.95 1.24
C ARG A 44 7.32 -8.52 1.46
N GLU A 45 7.43 -9.61 2.22
CA GLU A 45 8.73 -10.28 2.45
C GLU A 45 9.26 -10.88 1.15
N THR A 46 8.39 -11.49 0.35
CA THR A 46 8.75 -12.05 -0.97
C THR A 46 9.26 -10.96 -1.92
N VAL A 47 8.59 -9.82 -1.97
CA VAL A 47 9.01 -8.64 -2.75
C VAL A 47 10.35 -8.12 -2.26
N GLY A 48 10.57 -7.98 -0.96
CA GLY A 48 11.86 -7.57 -0.39
C GLY A 48 13.00 -8.47 -0.85
N LYS A 49 12.84 -9.79 -0.71
CA LYS A 49 13.84 -10.77 -1.16
C LYS A 49 14.09 -10.72 -2.68
N ALA A 50 13.05 -10.46 -3.47
CA ALA A 50 13.20 -10.34 -4.92
C ALA A 50 14.00 -9.08 -5.31
N LEU A 51 13.72 -7.94 -4.65
CA LEU A 51 14.48 -6.71 -4.86
C LEU A 51 15.94 -6.84 -4.41
N ASP A 52 16.20 -7.43 -3.26
CA ASP A 52 17.55 -7.69 -2.77
C ASP A 52 18.35 -8.53 -3.78
N LYS A 53 17.74 -9.58 -4.31
CA LYS A 53 18.36 -10.43 -5.34
C LYS A 53 18.58 -9.69 -6.66
N GLU A 54 17.61 -8.87 -7.09
CA GLU A 54 17.70 -8.08 -8.32
C GLU A 54 18.87 -7.09 -8.27
N PHE A 55 19.08 -6.48 -7.10
CA PHE A 55 20.08 -5.43 -6.92
C PHE A 55 21.41 -5.91 -6.35
N GLU A 56 21.53 -7.18 -5.92
CA GLU A 56 22.71 -7.72 -5.23
C GLU A 56 24.02 -7.48 -5.97
N ALA A 57 24.07 -7.78 -7.27
CA ALA A 57 25.29 -7.64 -8.07
C ALA A 57 25.72 -6.17 -8.18
N ARG A 58 24.76 -5.25 -8.34
CA ARG A 58 25.04 -3.81 -8.39
C ARG A 58 25.48 -3.28 -7.03
N ALA A 59 24.88 -3.75 -5.94
CA ALA A 59 25.27 -3.37 -4.59
C ALA A 59 26.72 -3.79 -4.27
N LYS A 60 27.09 -5.02 -4.64
CA LYS A 60 28.48 -5.50 -4.50
C LYS A 60 29.48 -4.66 -5.32
N SER A 61 29.14 -4.37 -6.57
CA SER A 61 29.99 -3.51 -7.43
C SER A 61 30.14 -2.11 -6.85
N LEU A 62 29.07 -1.53 -6.30
CA LEU A 62 29.12 -0.21 -5.66
C LEU A 62 30.00 -0.19 -4.43
N GLN A 63 30.01 -1.25 -3.60
CA GLN A 63 30.90 -1.35 -2.45
C GLN A 63 32.39 -1.34 -2.85
N GLU A 64 32.73 -2.01 -3.96
CA GLU A 64 34.11 -1.99 -4.47
C GLU A 64 34.48 -0.61 -5.05
N GLU A 65 33.55 0.04 -5.73
CA GLU A 65 33.76 1.38 -6.29
C GLU A 65 33.83 2.44 -5.18
N GLU A 66 33.03 2.32 -4.13
CA GLU A 66 33.11 3.17 -2.94
C GLU A 66 34.49 3.14 -2.30
N LYS A 67 35.06 1.95 -2.14
CA LYS A 67 36.43 1.80 -1.63
C LYS A 67 37.44 2.53 -2.51
N LYS A 68 37.35 2.36 -3.84
CA LYS A 68 38.24 3.06 -4.80
C LYS A 68 38.06 4.59 -4.74
N ALA A 69 36.81 5.07 -4.59
CA ALA A 69 36.52 6.50 -4.48
C ALA A 69 37.06 7.07 -3.17
N ASN A 70 36.92 6.34 -2.04
CA ASN A 70 37.49 6.73 -0.76
C ASN A 70 39.01 6.77 -0.78
N ASP A 71 39.68 5.79 -1.41
CA ASP A 71 41.12 5.76 -1.59
C ASP A 71 41.59 6.94 -2.47
N ALA A 72 40.85 7.25 -3.54
CA ALA A 72 41.14 8.40 -4.42
C ALA A 72 40.97 9.73 -3.64
N ALA A 73 39.94 9.89 -2.86
CA ALA A 73 39.73 11.08 -2.05
C ALA A 73 40.84 11.25 -0.98
N ALA A 74 41.21 10.16 -0.31
CA ALA A 74 42.32 10.16 0.66
C ALA A 74 43.66 10.57 0.02
N ARG A 75 43.95 10.05 -1.20
CA ARG A 75 45.15 10.41 -1.95
C ARG A 75 45.16 11.88 -2.41
N LEU A 76 44.01 12.39 -2.87
CA LEU A 76 43.86 13.81 -3.18
C LEU A 76 44.12 14.70 -1.95
N LYS A 77 43.60 14.30 -0.80
CA LYS A 77 43.79 15.03 0.45
C LYS A 77 45.25 15.01 0.93
N LYS A 78 45.93 13.84 0.86
CA LYS A 78 47.28 13.64 1.37
C LYS A 78 48.31 14.25 0.42
N ASP A 79 48.23 13.96 -0.85
CA ASP A 79 49.28 14.22 -1.85
C ASP A 79 48.90 15.33 -2.84
N GLY A 80 47.76 16.03 -2.61
CA GLY A 80 47.18 16.97 -3.55
C GLY A 80 48.11 18.10 -4.02
N LEU A 81 49.08 18.49 -3.21
CA LEU A 81 50.05 19.52 -3.62
C LEU A 81 51.14 19.00 -4.59
N THR A 82 51.44 17.70 -4.56
CA THR A 82 52.50 17.06 -5.36
C THR A 82 51.97 16.35 -6.59
N LEU A 83 50.65 16.06 -6.65
CA LEU A 83 49.99 15.40 -7.78
C LEU A 83 49.96 16.31 -9.02
N SER A 84 50.24 15.73 -10.18
CA SER A 84 50.07 16.39 -11.48
C SER A 84 48.58 16.66 -11.78
N SER A 85 48.30 17.61 -12.66
CA SER A 85 46.90 17.90 -13.08
C SER A 85 46.21 16.68 -13.68
N SER A 86 46.92 15.83 -14.41
CA SER A 86 46.39 14.59 -14.97
C SER A 86 45.98 13.59 -13.89
N GLU A 87 46.80 13.41 -12.83
CA GLU A 87 46.49 12.53 -11.71
C GLU A 87 45.29 13.02 -10.92
N LYS A 88 45.24 14.33 -10.63
CA LYS A 88 44.08 14.95 -9.98
C LYS A 88 42.77 14.71 -10.77
N THR A 89 42.81 14.89 -12.09
CA THR A 89 41.69 14.64 -12.96
C THR A 89 41.22 13.18 -12.91
N LYS A 90 42.15 12.22 -12.93
CA LYS A 90 41.84 10.79 -12.84
C LYS A 90 41.19 10.44 -11.48
N LEU A 91 41.72 10.95 -10.37
CA LEU A 91 41.18 10.70 -9.05
C LEU A 91 39.80 11.32 -8.88
N ASN A 92 39.62 12.56 -9.33
CA ASN A 92 38.29 13.21 -9.32
C ASN A 92 37.28 12.45 -10.20
N LYS A 93 37.71 11.89 -11.33
CA LYS A 93 36.84 11.08 -12.17
C LYS A 93 36.36 9.81 -11.46
N ILE A 94 37.24 9.11 -10.73
CA ILE A 94 36.85 7.92 -9.93
C ILE A 94 35.77 8.28 -8.91
N ILE A 95 35.94 9.40 -8.23
CA ILE A 95 34.96 9.86 -7.21
C ILE A 95 33.63 10.20 -7.88
N SER A 96 33.64 11.00 -8.95
CA SER A 96 32.41 11.41 -9.64
C SER A 96 31.71 10.24 -10.32
N ASP A 97 32.43 9.28 -10.88
CA ASP A 97 31.84 8.07 -11.47
C ASP A 97 31.11 7.23 -10.41
N PHE A 98 31.72 7.05 -9.22
CA PHE A 98 31.05 6.39 -8.10
C PHE A 98 29.78 7.14 -7.65
N GLU A 99 29.88 8.46 -7.43
CA GLU A 99 28.72 9.28 -6.99
C GLU A 99 27.55 9.15 -7.98
N ASN A 100 27.83 9.23 -9.29
CA ASN A 100 26.83 9.08 -10.32
C ASN A 100 26.18 7.69 -10.32
N LYS A 101 26.98 6.63 -10.15
CA LYS A 101 26.47 5.25 -10.09
C LYS A 101 25.67 5.00 -8.82
N ALA A 102 26.10 5.51 -7.68
CA ALA A 102 25.37 5.42 -6.41
C ALA A 102 24.02 6.12 -6.50
N LYS A 103 23.96 7.30 -7.11
CA LYS A 103 22.73 8.03 -7.36
C LYS A 103 21.79 7.26 -8.29
N ALA A 104 22.32 6.71 -9.40
CA ALA A 104 21.53 5.91 -10.32
C ALA A 104 20.99 4.66 -9.63
N PHE A 105 21.79 3.94 -8.84
CA PHE A 105 21.37 2.80 -8.05
C PHE A 105 20.23 3.15 -7.09
N SER A 106 20.37 4.23 -6.30
CA SER A 106 19.35 4.66 -5.36
C SER A 106 18.02 5.00 -6.07
N ASN A 107 18.08 5.66 -7.22
CA ASN A 107 16.90 6.02 -8.00
C ASN A 107 16.20 4.77 -8.55
N ASP A 108 16.97 3.84 -9.13
CA ASP A 108 16.42 2.61 -9.71
C ASP A 108 15.80 1.73 -8.61
N TYR A 109 16.48 1.56 -7.47
CA TYR A 109 15.98 0.80 -6.34
C TYR A 109 14.65 1.37 -5.83
N ARG A 110 14.60 2.69 -5.60
CA ARG A 110 13.37 3.37 -5.15
C ARG A 110 12.23 3.25 -6.15
N LYS A 111 12.55 3.36 -7.45
CA LYS A 111 11.56 3.17 -8.51
C LYS A 111 10.97 1.76 -8.45
N ARG A 112 11.83 0.74 -8.38
CA ARG A 112 11.39 -0.65 -8.29
C ARG A 112 10.59 -0.94 -7.02
N GLU A 113 11.03 -0.41 -5.87
CA GLU A 113 10.31 -0.51 -4.61
C GLU A 113 8.89 0.09 -4.72
N THR A 114 8.78 1.28 -5.35
CA THR A 114 7.49 1.94 -5.56
C THR A 114 6.59 1.14 -6.50
N GLU A 115 7.13 0.58 -7.58
CA GLU A 115 6.39 -0.28 -8.52
C GLU A 115 5.83 -1.52 -7.81
N GLU A 116 6.64 -2.19 -7.00
CA GLU A 116 6.21 -3.39 -6.26
C GLU A 116 5.18 -3.04 -5.18
N ALA A 117 5.39 -1.94 -4.43
CA ALA A 117 4.41 -1.46 -3.46
C ALA A 117 3.06 -1.13 -4.14
N SER A 118 3.09 -0.56 -5.34
CA SER A 118 1.87 -0.28 -6.11
C SER A 118 1.11 -1.55 -6.49
N LYS A 119 1.83 -2.63 -6.86
CA LYS A 119 1.20 -3.93 -7.15
C LYS A 119 0.51 -4.51 -5.91
N LEU A 120 1.17 -4.47 -4.75
CA LEU A 120 0.58 -4.93 -3.49
C LEU A 120 -0.66 -4.11 -3.10
N LEU A 121 -0.63 -2.79 -3.30
CA LEU A 121 -1.81 -1.94 -3.07
C LEU A 121 -2.96 -2.29 -4.02
N THR A 122 -2.67 -2.61 -5.28
CA THR A 122 -3.67 -3.07 -6.24
C THR A 122 -4.29 -4.40 -5.79
N GLU A 123 -3.50 -5.34 -5.31
CA GLU A 123 -3.98 -6.60 -4.76
C GLU A 123 -4.93 -6.39 -3.57
N ILE A 124 -4.59 -5.49 -2.64
CA ILE A 124 -5.45 -5.12 -1.53
C ILE A 124 -6.78 -4.54 -2.04
N GLN A 125 -6.73 -3.65 -3.03
CA GLN A 125 -7.94 -3.03 -3.62
C GLN A 125 -8.87 -4.08 -4.25
N GLU A 126 -8.32 -5.05 -4.98
CA GLU A 126 -9.11 -6.13 -5.57
C GLU A 126 -9.77 -7.02 -4.50
N VAL A 127 -9.06 -7.31 -3.41
CA VAL A 127 -9.63 -8.05 -2.27
C VAL A 127 -10.74 -7.27 -1.60
N VAL A 128 -10.55 -5.96 -1.36
CA VAL A 128 -11.59 -5.09 -0.80
C VAL A 128 -12.83 -5.07 -1.69
N LYS A 129 -12.64 -4.95 -3.01
CA LYS A 129 -13.75 -4.97 -3.97
C LYS A 129 -14.57 -6.25 -3.87
N LYS A 130 -13.91 -7.41 -3.80
CA LYS A 130 -14.60 -8.70 -3.61
C LYS A 130 -15.38 -8.75 -2.30
N ILE A 131 -14.80 -8.26 -1.20
CA ILE A 131 -15.49 -8.20 0.11
C ILE A 131 -16.73 -7.30 0.03
N VAL A 132 -16.63 -6.15 -0.65
CA VAL A 132 -17.76 -5.23 -0.86
C VAL A 132 -18.90 -5.94 -1.60
N GLU A 133 -18.59 -6.66 -2.67
CA GLU A 133 -19.57 -7.37 -3.49
C GLU A 133 -20.21 -8.56 -2.73
N GLU A 134 -19.39 -9.36 -2.03
CA GLU A 134 -19.84 -10.55 -1.28
C GLU A 134 -20.69 -10.18 -0.07
N GLU A 135 -20.27 -9.17 0.69
CA GLU A 135 -20.88 -8.82 1.96
C GLU A 135 -21.80 -7.60 1.91
N LYS A 136 -21.99 -7.02 0.70
CA LYS A 136 -22.92 -5.91 0.49
C LYS A 136 -22.61 -4.68 1.33
N TYR A 137 -21.34 -4.27 1.38
CA TYR A 137 -20.97 -2.98 1.96
C TYR A 137 -21.44 -1.84 1.06
N ASP A 138 -22.02 -0.80 1.63
CA ASP A 138 -22.43 0.41 0.93
C ASP A 138 -21.26 1.40 0.82
N LEU A 139 -20.34 1.37 1.79
CA LEU A 139 -19.19 2.28 1.84
C LEU A 139 -18.01 1.63 2.56
N ILE A 140 -16.81 1.78 2.00
CA ILE A 140 -15.55 1.50 2.70
C ILE A 140 -14.74 2.80 2.81
N LEU A 141 -14.34 3.12 4.04
CA LEU A 141 -13.49 4.26 4.35
C LEU A 141 -12.08 3.79 4.71
N LYS A 142 -11.08 4.59 4.37
CA LYS A 142 -9.73 4.40 4.90
C LYS A 142 -9.67 4.87 6.35
N ALA A 143 -8.92 4.17 7.20
CA ALA A 143 -8.75 4.54 8.60
C ALA A 143 -8.22 5.97 8.77
N GLU A 144 -7.32 6.43 7.88
CA GLU A 144 -6.76 7.78 7.92
C GLU A 144 -7.80 8.87 7.63
N ALA A 145 -8.93 8.52 7.03
CA ALA A 145 -10.04 9.44 6.77
C ALA A 145 -11.05 9.51 7.92
N THR A 146 -10.83 8.76 9.01
CA THR A 146 -11.73 8.70 10.17
C THR A 146 -11.01 9.17 11.43
N LEU A 147 -11.71 9.89 12.31
CA LEU A 147 -11.19 10.24 13.65
C LEU A 147 -11.25 9.05 14.61
N SER A 148 -12.27 8.22 14.48
CA SER A 148 -12.49 7.02 15.29
C SER A 148 -13.44 6.08 14.57
N ALA A 149 -13.21 4.79 14.73
CA ALA A 149 -14.09 3.74 14.27
C ALA A 149 -14.19 2.66 15.35
N SER A 150 -15.34 2.02 15.50
CA SER A 150 -15.46 0.86 16.37
C SER A 150 -14.88 -0.39 15.70
N ASN A 151 -14.44 -1.36 16.49
CA ASN A 151 -13.96 -2.64 15.97
C ASN A 151 -15.04 -3.38 15.14
N ALA A 152 -16.32 -3.08 15.36
CA ALA A 152 -17.42 -3.71 14.62
C ALA A 152 -17.43 -3.34 13.12
N VAL A 153 -16.90 -2.18 12.76
CA VAL A 153 -16.81 -1.72 11.35
C VAL A 153 -15.42 -1.91 10.77
N ASP A 154 -14.41 -2.30 11.55
CA ASP A 154 -13.04 -2.53 11.09
C ASP A 154 -12.97 -3.86 10.31
N ILE A 155 -12.58 -3.76 9.04
CA ILE A 155 -12.41 -4.92 8.14
C ILE A 155 -10.94 -5.23 7.85
N THR A 156 -9.99 -4.58 8.52
CA THR A 156 -8.56 -4.70 8.26
C THR A 156 -8.07 -6.14 8.33
N ASP A 157 -8.38 -6.86 9.40
CA ASP A 157 -7.97 -8.26 9.57
C ASP A 157 -8.67 -9.20 8.57
N LYS A 158 -9.93 -8.92 8.24
CA LYS A 158 -10.67 -9.67 7.21
C LYS A 158 -10.00 -9.54 5.83
N VAL A 159 -9.58 -8.34 5.45
CA VAL A 159 -8.82 -8.11 4.20
C VAL A 159 -7.48 -8.83 4.27
N LEU A 160 -6.76 -8.70 5.39
CA LEU A 160 -5.47 -9.37 5.57
C LEU A 160 -5.56 -10.89 5.42
N GLU A 161 -6.60 -11.52 5.94
CA GLU A 161 -6.82 -12.98 5.78
C GLU A 161 -7.09 -13.38 4.33
N LYS A 162 -7.76 -12.52 3.56
CA LYS A 162 -8.05 -12.80 2.16
C LYS A 162 -6.85 -12.55 1.23
N VAL A 163 -5.97 -11.59 1.52
CA VAL A 163 -4.73 -11.37 0.74
C VAL A 163 -3.66 -12.44 0.99
N LYS A 164 -3.76 -13.22 2.08
CA LYS A 164 -2.85 -14.34 2.37
C LYS A 164 -3.12 -15.61 1.56
N LYS A 165 -4.24 -15.68 0.88
CA LYS A 165 -4.67 -16.84 0.08
C LYS A 165 -4.31 -16.67 -1.37
#